data_12a0774db6357830b064eb4d823c4a11
#
_entry.id   12a0774db6357830b064eb4d823c4a11
#
_cell.length_a   1.000
_cell.length_b   1.000
_cell.length_c   1.000
_cell.angle_alpha   90.00
_cell.angle_beta   90.00
_cell.angle_gamma   90.00
#
_symmetry.space_group_name_H-M   'P 1'
#
loop_
_entity.id
_entity.type
_entity.pdbx_description
1 polymer ?
#
loop_
_entity_poly.entity_id
_entity_poly.type
_entity_poly.pdbx_seq_one_letter_code
_entity_poly.pdbx_strand_id
1 'polypeptide(L)'
;MKRLSLLFVCVLLLAGCTTTPSAISKGELVDCSSLVVDPTVKGTELECLDGSAGITLEALRGPAIVNVWGSWCGPCKEEMPLFVEFYSKAKDKLVLLGIDVEEANVSDGRHFVETRGITWPNLYDPDGRTASALGMGVPITYFVDAQGVTVYKKIGVITSVQELEMLTEKYLGIKV
;
A
#
# COMPACT_ATOMS: atom_id res chain seq x y z
N MET A 1 65.33 44.40 5.08
CA MET A 1 63.94 44.55 5.52
C MET A 1 63.05 43.82 4.51
N LYS A 2 62.74 42.55 4.79
CA LYS A 2 61.95 41.69 3.88
C LYS A 2 60.54 41.58 4.49
N ARG A 3 59.54 42.09 3.77
CA ARG A 3 58.11 41.96 4.17
C ARG A 3 57.62 40.61 3.70
N LEU A 4 57.24 39.77 4.67
CA LEU A 4 56.64 38.46 4.45
C LEU A 4 55.11 38.63 4.38
N SER A 5 54.54 38.49 3.18
CA SER A 5 53.08 38.52 2.96
C SER A 5 52.52 37.14 3.27
N LEU A 6 51.69 37.06 4.29
CA LEU A 6 50.90 35.85 4.63
C LEU A 6 49.63 35.83 3.78
N LEU A 7 49.59 34.93 2.83
CA LEU A 7 48.35 34.62 2.07
C LEU A 7 47.50 33.65 2.90
N PHE A 8 46.38 34.17 3.39
CA PHE A 8 45.36 33.38 4.10
C PHE A 8 44.44 32.73 3.04
N VAL A 9 44.60 31.44 2.79
CA VAL A 9 43.74 30.67 1.90
C VAL A 9 42.51 30.24 2.70
N CYS A 10 41.36 30.90 2.50
CA CYS A 10 40.05 30.46 3.03
C CYS A 10 39.54 29.28 2.18
N VAL A 11 39.66 28.06 2.69
CA VAL A 11 39.01 26.87 2.12
C VAL A 11 37.55 26.88 2.60
N LEU A 12 36.64 27.28 1.74
CA LEU A 12 35.21 27.13 1.91
C LEU A 12 34.82 25.66 1.72
N LEU A 13 34.59 24.94 2.82
CA LEU A 13 33.98 23.62 2.82
C LEU A 13 32.46 23.79 2.51
N LEU A 14 32.08 23.59 1.26
CA LEU A 14 30.71 23.41 0.82
C LEU A 14 30.26 22.01 1.32
N ALA A 15 29.63 21.98 2.49
CA ALA A 15 28.89 20.82 2.96
C ALA A 15 27.60 20.72 2.12
N GLY A 16 27.68 20.10 0.96
CA GLY A 16 26.53 19.73 0.16
C GLY A 16 25.73 18.66 0.89
N CYS A 17 24.56 19.01 1.43
CA CYS A 17 23.55 18.02 1.82
C CYS A 17 23.09 17.29 0.56
N THR A 18 23.72 16.17 0.24
CA THR A 18 23.17 15.21 -0.72
C THR A 18 22.01 14.50 -0.03
N THR A 19 20.79 14.96 -0.25
CA THR A 19 19.59 14.14 0.01
C THR A 19 19.65 12.96 -0.96
N THR A 20 20.17 11.85 -0.48
CA THR A 20 20.08 10.58 -1.19
C THR A 20 18.58 10.24 -1.27
N PRO A 21 18.00 10.05 -2.47
CA PRO A 21 16.63 9.55 -2.54
C PRO A 21 16.61 8.19 -1.82
N SER A 22 15.72 8.04 -0.85
CA SER A 22 15.52 6.75 -0.17
C SER A 22 15.24 5.71 -1.24
N ALA A 23 16.13 4.75 -1.38
CA ALA A 23 15.90 3.62 -2.27
C ALA A 23 14.63 2.92 -1.78
N ILE A 24 13.62 2.85 -2.65
CA ILE A 24 12.41 2.07 -2.37
C ILE A 24 12.87 0.65 -2.09
N SER A 25 12.56 0.13 -0.91
CA SER A 25 12.85 -1.27 -0.57
C SER A 25 12.13 -2.16 -1.57
N LYS A 26 12.78 -3.26 -1.97
CA LYS A 26 12.13 -4.25 -2.84
C LYS A 26 10.88 -4.79 -2.13
N GLY A 27 9.76 -4.85 -2.84
CA GLY A 27 8.53 -5.48 -2.35
C GLY A 27 8.65 -7.00 -2.35
N GLU A 28 7.69 -7.64 -1.71
CA GLU A 28 7.62 -9.09 -1.55
C GLU A 28 6.20 -9.57 -1.84
N LEU A 29 6.07 -10.66 -2.58
CA LEU A 29 4.79 -11.34 -2.76
C LEU A 29 4.47 -12.11 -1.48
N VAL A 30 3.53 -11.58 -0.70
CA VAL A 30 3.10 -12.14 0.58
C VAL A 30 1.88 -13.02 0.36
N ASP A 31 1.90 -14.23 0.94
CA ASP A 31 0.77 -15.14 0.91
C ASP A 31 -0.43 -14.62 1.75
N CYS A 32 -1.62 -15.15 1.47
CA CYS A 32 -2.85 -14.70 2.11
C CYS A 32 -3.23 -15.49 3.37
N SER A 33 -2.38 -16.40 3.85
CA SER A 33 -2.69 -17.28 4.99
C SER A 33 -2.80 -16.53 6.33
N SER A 34 -2.19 -15.35 6.42
CA SER A 34 -2.27 -14.48 7.61
C SER A 34 -3.58 -13.69 7.71
N LEU A 35 -4.41 -13.67 6.66
CA LEU A 35 -5.69 -12.99 6.67
C LEU A 35 -6.70 -13.72 7.54
N VAL A 36 -7.35 -12.98 8.43
CA VAL A 36 -8.42 -13.52 9.28
C VAL A 36 -9.73 -13.50 8.51
N VAL A 37 -10.36 -14.65 8.36
CA VAL A 37 -11.63 -14.79 7.62
C VAL A 37 -12.65 -15.59 8.41
N ASP A 38 -13.92 -15.28 8.18
CA ASP A 38 -15.03 -16.08 8.70
C ASP A 38 -15.44 -17.14 7.65
N PRO A 39 -15.17 -18.42 7.88
CA PRO A 39 -15.40 -19.46 6.88
C PRO A 39 -16.90 -19.74 6.62
N THR A 40 -17.80 -19.16 7.41
CA THR A 40 -19.25 -19.31 7.23
C THR A 40 -19.82 -18.32 6.19
N VAL A 41 -19.09 -17.24 5.91
CA VAL A 41 -19.51 -16.22 4.95
C VAL A 41 -19.21 -16.69 3.53
N LYS A 42 -20.18 -16.51 2.65
CA LYS A 42 -20.08 -16.79 1.21
C LYS A 42 -20.00 -15.50 0.43
N GLY A 43 -19.30 -15.52 -0.70
CA GLY A 43 -19.12 -14.33 -1.53
C GLY A 43 -18.17 -14.56 -2.69
N THR A 44 -17.42 -13.54 -3.05
CA THR A 44 -16.48 -13.53 -4.15
C THR A 44 -15.17 -14.20 -3.73
N GLU A 45 -14.90 -15.38 -4.28
CA GLU A 45 -13.62 -16.07 -4.06
C GLU A 45 -12.55 -15.49 -5.01
N LEU A 46 -11.43 -15.08 -4.45
CA LEU A 46 -10.27 -14.57 -5.18
C LEU A 46 -9.03 -15.36 -4.80
N GLU A 47 -8.16 -15.57 -5.78
CA GLU A 47 -6.83 -16.15 -5.56
C GLU A 47 -5.89 -15.11 -4.92
N CYS A 48 -4.88 -15.58 -4.22
CA CYS A 48 -3.78 -14.72 -3.78
C CYS A 48 -2.84 -14.41 -4.94
N LEU A 49 -2.36 -13.19 -5.04
CA LEU A 49 -1.51 -12.75 -6.15
C LEU A 49 -0.17 -13.51 -6.22
N ASP A 50 0.33 -14.03 -5.10
CA ASP A 50 1.52 -14.89 -5.05
C ASP A 50 1.29 -16.28 -5.66
N GLY A 51 0.04 -16.68 -5.84
CA GLY A 51 -0.41 -17.98 -6.36
C GLY A 51 -0.78 -18.99 -5.27
N SER A 52 -0.74 -18.61 -4.00
CA SER A 52 -1.26 -19.42 -2.91
C SER A 52 -2.79 -19.36 -2.82
N ALA A 53 -3.37 -20.12 -1.89
CA ALA A 53 -4.80 -20.09 -1.63
C ALA A 53 -5.26 -18.67 -1.25
N GLY A 54 -6.30 -18.20 -1.91
CA GLY A 54 -6.92 -16.92 -1.61
C GLY A 54 -8.02 -17.01 -0.55
N ILE A 55 -8.91 -16.03 -0.58
CA ILE A 55 -10.02 -15.94 0.39
C ILE A 55 -11.33 -15.57 -0.32
N THR A 56 -12.45 -15.80 0.38
CA THR A 56 -13.71 -15.13 0.09
C THR A 56 -13.61 -13.69 0.60
N LEU A 57 -13.73 -12.68 -0.27
CA LEU A 57 -13.49 -11.28 0.09
C LEU A 57 -14.40 -10.79 1.21
N GLU A 58 -15.70 -11.11 1.17
CA GLU A 58 -16.71 -10.71 2.16
C GLU A 58 -16.50 -11.40 3.52
N ALA A 59 -15.70 -12.46 3.54
CA ALA A 59 -15.33 -13.17 4.76
C ALA A 59 -14.21 -12.48 5.55
N LEU A 60 -13.51 -11.51 4.95
CA LEU A 60 -12.40 -10.79 5.61
C LEU A 60 -12.87 -10.19 6.94
N ARG A 61 -12.05 -10.34 7.98
CA ARG A 61 -12.21 -9.68 9.28
C ARG A 61 -11.07 -8.71 9.51
N GLY A 62 -11.43 -7.54 10.00
CA GLY A 62 -10.47 -6.48 10.30
C GLY A 62 -10.00 -6.47 11.76
N PRO A 63 -9.44 -5.34 12.22
CA PRO A 63 -9.39 -4.07 11.48
C PRO A 63 -8.49 -4.15 10.25
N ALA A 64 -9.01 -3.70 9.11
CA ALA A 64 -8.28 -3.79 7.85
C ALA A 64 -8.48 -2.55 6.97
N ILE A 65 -7.48 -2.25 6.16
CA ILE A 65 -7.57 -1.34 5.03
C ILE A 65 -7.45 -2.18 3.76
N VAL A 66 -8.41 -2.06 2.84
CA VAL A 66 -8.39 -2.74 1.55
C VAL A 66 -8.21 -1.69 0.46
N ASN A 67 -7.10 -1.76 -0.27
CA ASN A 67 -6.79 -0.88 -1.39
C ASN A 67 -6.97 -1.63 -2.71
N VAL A 68 -7.87 -1.13 -3.57
CA VAL A 68 -8.13 -1.68 -4.90
C VAL A 68 -7.31 -0.90 -5.92
N TRP A 69 -6.47 -1.61 -6.66
CA TRP A 69 -5.49 -1.04 -7.56
C TRP A 69 -5.27 -1.89 -8.84
N GLY A 70 -4.55 -1.34 -9.81
CA GLY A 70 -4.05 -2.07 -10.97
C GLY A 70 -2.68 -1.53 -11.37
N SER A 71 -1.81 -2.37 -11.92
CA SER A 71 -0.47 -1.93 -12.36
C SER A 71 -0.53 -0.92 -13.51
N TRP A 72 -1.60 -0.92 -14.27
CA TRP A 72 -1.90 0.00 -15.36
C TRP A 72 -2.42 1.37 -14.89
N CYS A 73 -2.88 1.46 -13.62
CA CYS A 73 -3.51 2.66 -13.07
C CYS A 73 -2.45 3.71 -12.66
N GLY A 74 -2.41 4.83 -13.36
CA GLY A 74 -1.49 5.94 -13.07
C GLY A 74 -1.63 6.48 -11.64
N PRO A 75 -2.85 6.89 -11.22
CA PRO A 75 -3.08 7.39 -9.85
C PRO A 75 -2.74 6.38 -8.75
N CYS A 76 -2.94 5.07 -9.00
CA CYS A 76 -2.55 4.04 -8.03
C CYS A 76 -1.03 3.99 -7.83
N LYS A 77 -0.26 4.23 -8.90
CA LYS A 77 1.22 4.34 -8.84
C LYS A 77 1.69 5.51 -7.98
N GLU A 78 0.93 6.60 -7.99
CA GLU A 78 1.25 7.82 -7.24
C GLU A 78 0.98 7.66 -5.74
N GLU A 79 -0.08 6.95 -5.35
CA GLU A 79 -0.43 6.75 -3.94
C GLU A 79 0.36 5.61 -3.26
N MET A 80 0.86 4.63 -4.01
CA MET A 80 1.48 3.44 -3.44
C MET A 80 2.66 3.71 -2.48
N PRO A 81 3.57 4.67 -2.73
CA PRO A 81 4.60 5.03 -1.77
C PRO A 81 4.04 5.49 -0.42
N LEU A 82 2.86 6.11 -0.39
CA LEU A 82 2.20 6.55 0.84
C LEU A 82 1.69 5.37 1.66
N PHE A 83 1.14 4.35 0.99
CA PHE A 83 0.75 3.09 1.63
C PHE A 83 1.96 2.33 2.19
N VAL A 84 3.08 2.29 1.46
CA VAL A 84 4.33 1.66 1.92
C VAL A 84 4.83 2.35 3.20
N GLU A 85 4.89 3.67 3.22
CA GLU A 85 5.29 4.43 4.41
C GLU A 85 4.31 4.20 5.57
N PHE A 86 3.01 4.32 5.32
CA PHE A 86 1.98 4.08 6.31
C PHE A 86 2.09 2.67 6.91
N TYR A 87 2.18 1.64 6.07
CA TYR A 87 2.21 0.25 6.52
C TYR A 87 3.46 -0.07 7.35
N SER A 88 4.58 0.60 7.09
CA SER A 88 5.78 0.42 7.92
C SER A 88 5.55 0.74 9.41
N LYS A 89 4.54 1.58 9.72
CA LYS A 89 4.14 1.98 11.08
C LYS A 89 2.89 1.23 11.58
N ALA A 90 2.07 0.73 10.66
CA ALA A 90 0.73 0.19 10.94
C ALA A 90 0.63 -1.34 10.96
N LYS A 91 1.62 -2.06 10.42
CA LYS A 91 1.58 -3.53 10.20
C LYS A 91 1.28 -4.38 11.42
N ASP A 92 1.64 -3.91 12.62
CA ASP A 92 1.38 -4.61 13.87
C ASP A 92 0.02 -4.22 14.51
N LYS A 93 -0.74 -3.34 13.86
CA LYS A 93 -1.99 -2.77 14.39
C LYS A 93 -3.22 -3.11 13.56
N LEU A 94 -3.04 -3.27 12.25
CA LEU A 94 -4.11 -3.58 11.31
C LEU A 94 -3.59 -4.37 10.11
N VAL A 95 -4.52 -4.98 9.39
CA VAL A 95 -4.24 -5.63 8.11
C VAL A 95 -4.30 -4.60 6.99
N LEU A 96 -3.31 -4.61 6.10
CA LEU A 96 -3.41 -3.99 4.79
C LEU A 96 -3.55 -5.10 3.75
N LEU A 97 -4.56 -5.01 2.89
CA LEU A 97 -4.85 -5.94 1.82
C LEU A 97 -4.94 -5.18 0.50
N GLY A 98 -4.21 -5.61 -0.51
CA GLY A 98 -4.39 -5.14 -1.87
C GLY A 98 -5.39 -6.01 -2.65
N ILE A 99 -6.07 -5.42 -3.62
CA ILE A 99 -6.80 -6.18 -4.65
C ILE A 99 -6.33 -5.65 -6.00
N ASP A 100 -5.61 -6.50 -6.71
CA ASP A 100 -5.09 -6.25 -8.04
C ASP A 100 -6.17 -6.59 -9.07
N VAL A 101 -6.68 -5.60 -9.78
CA VAL A 101 -7.83 -5.76 -10.66
C VAL A 101 -7.50 -5.55 -12.12
N GLU A 102 -8.18 -6.31 -12.98
CA GLU A 102 -8.21 -6.09 -14.44
C GLU A 102 -6.81 -6.05 -15.09
N GLU A 103 -5.88 -6.86 -14.59
CA GLU A 103 -4.55 -6.99 -15.19
C GLU A 103 -4.59 -7.80 -16.48
N ALA A 104 -3.83 -7.37 -17.49
CA ALA A 104 -3.65 -8.15 -18.72
C ALA A 104 -2.93 -9.47 -18.46
N ASN A 105 -1.97 -9.47 -17.52
CA ASN A 105 -1.23 -10.65 -17.08
C ASN A 105 -0.95 -10.57 -15.59
N VAL A 106 -1.04 -11.67 -14.87
CA VAL A 106 -0.69 -11.73 -13.43
C VAL A 106 0.74 -11.29 -13.12
N SER A 107 1.66 -11.46 -14.08
CA SER A 107 3.05 -11.01 -13.97
C SER A 107 3.17 -9.49 -13.83
N ASP A 108 2.23 -8.72 -14.37
CA ASP A 108 2.27 -7.25 -14.32
C ASP A 108 1.97 -6.76 -12.90
N GLY A 109 0.95 -7.32 -12.25
CA GLY A 109 0.64 -7.07 -10.85
C GLY A 109 1.76 -7.53 -9.92
N ARG A 110 2.33 -8.73 -10.14
CA ARG A 110 3.48 -9.22 -9.36
C ARG A 110 4.68 -8.31 -9.47
N HIS A 111 5.02 -7.89 -10.68
CA HIS A 111 6.12 -6.95 -10.92
C HIS A 111 5.87 -5.60 -10.23
N PHE A 112 4.61 -5.13 -10.26
CA PHE A 112 4.24 -3.91 -9.54
C PHE A 112 4.49 -4.04 -8.03
N VAL A 113 4.05 -5.13 -7.40
CA VAL A 113 4.31 -5.41 -5.98
C VAL A 113 5.81 -5.35 -5.67
N GLU A 114 6.63 -6.09 -6.44
CA GLU A 114 8.07 -6.16 -6.21
C GLU A 114 8.78 -4.82 -6.38
N THR A 115 8.38 -4.02 -7.37
CA THR A 115 9.07 -2.76 -7.71
C THR A 115 8.57 -1.56 -6.90
N ARG A 116 7.41 -1.67 -6.23
CA ARG A 116 6.82 -0.59 -5.43
C ARG A 116 7.00 -0.74 -3.93
N GLY A 117 7.70 -1.78 -3.47
CA GLY A 117 7.97 -1.98 -2.05
C GLY A 117 6.76 -2.48 -1.26
N ILE A 118 5.79 -3.11 -1.91
CA ILE A 118 4.60 -3.67 -1.28
C ILE A 118 5.00 -4.92 -0.50
N THR A 119 4.63 -5.00 0.78
CA THR A 119 4.97 -6.09 1.70
C THR A 119 3.75 -6.59 2.48
N TRP A 120 2.58 -6.55 1.87
CA TRP A 120 1.31 -7.05 2.41
C TRP A 120 0.61 -7.95 1.40
N PRO A 121 -0.33 -8.81 1.85
CA PRO A 121 -1.09 -9.69 0.96
C PRO A 121 -1.85 -8.93 -0.11
N ASN A 122 -1.90 -9.51 -1.31
CA ASN A 122 -2.70 -9.00 -2.42
C ASN A 122 -3.53 -10.12 -3.02
N LEU A 123 -4.81 -9.86 -3.26
CA LEU A 123 -5.70 -10.74 -4.01
C LEU A 123 -5.64 -10.38 -5.50
N TYR A 124 -5.98 -11.34 -6.34
CA TYR A 124 -5.96 -11.19 -7.80
C TYR A 124 -7.37 -11.33 -8.37
N ASP A 125 -7.85 -10.28 -9.02
CA ASP A 125 -9.17 -10.18 -9.63
C ASP A 125 -9.10 -9.78 -11.11
N PRO A 126 -8.61 -10.67 -11.98
CA PRO A 126 -8.39 -10.35 -13.41
C PRO A 126 -9.68 -9.98 -14.15
N ASP A 127 -10.80 -10.49 -13.71
CA ASP A 127 -12.10 -10.31 -14.37
C ASP A 127 -12.93 -9.16 -13.77
N GLY A 128 -12.42 -8.45 -12.77
CA GLY A 128 -13.14 -7.38 -12.08
C GLY A 128 -14.39 -7.85 -11.32
N ARG A 129 -14.40 -9.11 -10.84
CA ARG A 129 -15.55 -9.71 -10.12
C ARG A 129 -15.95 -8.94 -8.88
N THR A 130 -14.99 -8.28 -8.24
CA THR A 130 -15.23 -7.46 -7.05
C THR A 130 -15.98 -6.16 -7.35
N ALA A 131 -16.12 -5.76 -8.60
CA ALA A 131 -16.81 -4.52 -8.99
C ALA A 131 -18.27 -4.48 -8.50
N SER A 132 -18.95 -5.63 -8.40
CA SER A 132 -20.32 -5.72 -7.87
C SER A 132 -20.41 -5.42 -6.38
N ALA A 133 -19.41 -5.81 -5.59
CA ALA A 133 -19.34 -5.62 -4.14
C ALA A 133 -18.66 -4.29 -3.77
N LEU A 134 -17.59 -3.94 -4.47
CA LEU A 134 -16.76 -2.80 -4.14
C LEU A 134 -17.04 -1.56 -5.03
N GLY A 135 -17.65 -1.74 -6.18
CA GLY A 135 -17.84 -0.69 -7.17
C GLY A 135 -16.71 -0.62 -8.19
N MET A 136 -16.93 0.15 -9.24
CA MET A 136 -16.02 0.27 -10.39
C MET A 136 -15.01 1.39 -10.22
N GLY A 137 -13.87 1.21 -10.85
CA GLY A 137 -12.79 2.18 -10.93
C GLY A 137 -11.73 1.99 -9.84
N VAL A 138 -10.57 2.57 -10.08
CA VAL A 138 -9.40 2.55 -9.20
C VAL A 138 -8.71 3.92 -9.19
N PRO A 139 -8.05 4.32 -8.08
CA PRO A 139 -7.97 3.60 -6.82
C PRO A 139 -9.21 3.79 -5.94
N ILE A 140 -9.49 2.79 -5.11
CA ILE A 140 -10.49 2.88 -4.05
C ILE A 140 -9.88 2.25 -2.79
N THR A 141 -10.12 2.90 -1.64
CA THR A 141 -9.64 2.40 -0.34
C THR A 141 -10.81 2.20 0.60
N TYR A 142 -10.94 1.00 1.17
CA TYR A 142 -11.98 0.64 2.14
C TYR A 142 -11.36 0.50 3.53
N PHE A 143 -12.10 0.95 4.53
CA PHE A 143 -11.79 0.76 5.93
C PHE A 143 -12.79 -0.23 6.52
N VAL A 144 -12.29 -1.37 6.98
CA VAL A 144 -13.08 -2.52 7.40
C VAL A 144 -12.84 -2.74 8.89
N ASP A 145 -13.93 -2.78 9.68
CA ASP A 145 -13.85 -2.99 11.12
C ASP A 145 -13.56 -4.47 11.50
N ALA A 146 -13.45 -4.74 12.80
CA ALA A 146 -13.16 -6.08 13.33
C ALA A 146 -14.23 -7.12 12.96
N GLN A 147 -15.45 -6.69 12.66
CA GLN A 147 -16.58 -7.54 12.26
C GLN A 147 -16.62 -7.80 10.75
N GLY A 148 -15.73 -7.17 9.98
CA GLY A 148 -15.73 -7.27 8.52
C GLY A 148 -16.68 -6.28 7.82
N VAL A 149 -17.18 -5.29 8.56
CA VAL A 149 -18.06 -4.26 7.99
C VAL A 149 -17.22 -3.13 7.41
N THR A 150 -17.51 -2.73 6.17
CA THR A 150 -16.94 -1.52 5.60
C THR A 150 -17.52 -0.29 6.28
N VAL A 151 -16.74 0.39 7.10
CA VAL A 151 -17.15 1.59 7.86
C VAL A 151 -16.85 2.89 7.11
N TYR A 152 -15.97 2.85 6.12
CA TYR A 152 -15.69 3.98 5.24
C TYR A 152 -15.11 3.53 3.91
N LYS A 153 -15.40 4.31 2.86
CA LYS A 153 -14.88 4.14 1.50
C LYS A 153 -14.34 5.46 0.98
N LYS A 154 -13.08 5.50 0.63
CA LYS A 154 -12.43 6.60 -0.08
C LYS A 154 -12.35 6.26 -1.55
N ILE A 155 -13.01 7.05 -2.40
CA ILE A 155 -12.92 6.97 -3.86
C ILE A 155 -11.84 7.95 -4.32
N GLY A 156 -10.94 7.50 -5.20
CA GLY A 156 -9.81 8.29 -5.70
C GLY A 156 -8.59 8.25 -4.80
N VAL A 157 -7.57 8.96 -5.20
CA VAL A 157 -6.21 8.92 -4.65
C VAL A 157 -6.16 9.33 -3.17
N ILE A 158 -5.37 8.59 -2.40
CA ILE A 158 -4.85 9.04 -1.10
C ILE A 158 -3.71 10.02 -1.38
N THR A 159 -3.75 11.19 -0.76
CA THR A 159 -2.85 12.30 -1.09
C THR A 159 -1.70 12.49 -0.10
N SER A 160 -1.76 11.85 1.07
CA SER A 160 -0.69 11.90 2.08
C SER A 160 -0.79 10.75 3.07
N VAL A 161 0.33 10.45 3.74
CA VAL A 161 0.37 9.50 4.85
C VAL A 161 -0.53 9.97 6.00
N GLN A 162 -0.55 11.27 6.27
CA GLN A 162 -1.39 11.88 7.30
C GLN A 162 -2.89 11.68 7.00
N GLU A 163 -3.29 11.66 5.73
CA GLU A 163 -4.67 11.34 5.35
C GLU A 163 -5.01 9.90 5.74
N LEU A 164 -4.14 8.92 5.45
CA LEU A 164 -4.31 7.53 5.88
C LEU A 164 -4.38 7.39 7.40
N GLU A 165 -3.45 8.03 8.13
CA GLU A 165 -3.40 8.03 9.59
C GLU A 165 -4.71 8.60 10.18
N MET A 166 -5.16 9.75 9.68
CA MET A 166 -6.40 10.41 10.12
C MET A 166 -7.66 9.56 9.84
N LEU A 167 -7.76 8.98 8.64
CA LEU A 167 -8.89 8.13 8.29
C LEU A 167 -8.91 6.84 9.12
N THR A 168 -7.73 6.26 9.38
CA THR A 168 -7.56 5.07 10.21
C THR A 168 -7.99 5.34 11.66
N GLU A 169 -7.54 6.45 12.24
CA GLU A 169 -7.96 6.84 13.59
C GLU A 169 -9.47 7.11 13.66
N LYS A 170 -10.00 7.84 12.68
CA LYS A 170 -11.41 8.23 12.64
C LYS A 170 -12.38 7.05 12.50
N TYR A 171 -12.08 6.10 11.63
CA TYR A 171 -13.02 5.05 11.24
C TYR A 171 -12.73 3.69 11.88
N LEU A 172 -11.47 3.41 12.22
CA LEU A 172 -11.10 2.16 12.86
C LEU A 172 -10.70 2.35 14.34
N GLY A 173 -10.57 3.59 14.82
CA GLY A 173 -10.15 3.89 16.19
C GLY A 173 -8.68 3.56 16.46
N ILE A 174 -7.86 3.38 15.41
CA ILE A 174 -6.46 2.97 15.51
C ILE A 174 -5.55 4.16 15.24
N LYS A 175 -4.72 4.48 16.21
CA LYS A 175 -3.67 5.49 16.07
C LYS A 175 -2.38 4.86 15.57
N VAL A 176 -1.88 5.33 14.43
CA VAL A 176 -0.66 4.87 13.78
C VAL A 176 0.51 5.81 14.07
#